data_726205b26fe680ef8283f73928ce4709
#
_entry.id   726205b26fe680ef8283f73928ce4709
#
_cell.length_a   1.000
_cell.length_b   1.000
_cell.length_c   1.000
_cell.angle_alpha   90.00
_cell.angle_beta   90.00
_cell.angle_gamma   90.00
#
_symmetry.space_group_name_H-M   'P 1'
#
loop_
_entity.id
_entity.type
_entity.pdbx_description
1 polymer ?
#
loop_
_entity_poly.entity_id
_entity_poly.type
_entity_poly.pdbx_seq_one_letter_code
_entity_poly.pdbx_strand_id
1 'polypeptide(L)'
;MATNPKQTVALIDLAVASNKKNITRVEAALRRLDGLTLLEWCIRRLSETTLIETIVVTGPAQYRELISHTGLCSARWMPSALSTPSQRAKEVSDQLNADWVVFASPLCPFTDPSLIDRLVSRGWANPTVDLVGFVSQKHPSFSLQALGLVGEMCSAKAIGQMEREKLTTEPCDVPDIIRRHPALFQTKLIPLPEELSHDSLRFQMQTEADWDRARSFLEAAGDDLSWQRLAQVAERNFSTT
;
A
#
# COMPACT_ATOMS: atom_id res chain seq x y z
N MET A 1 21.56 22.12 -11.06
CA MET A 1 22.11 20.92 -10.41
C MET A 1 21.11 19.81 -10.61
N ALA A 2 21.46 18.75 -11.34
CA ALA A 2 20.60 17.59 -11.46
C ALA A 2 20.52 16.93 -10.07
N THR A 3 19.35 16.96 -9.45
CA THR A 3 19.10 16.19 -8.22
C THR A 3 19.19 14.71 -8.60
N ASN A 4 20.05 13.97 -7.92
CA ASN A 4 20.05 12.51 -8.02
C ASN A 4 18.60 12.02 -7.87
N PRO A 5 18.15 11.07 -8.71
CA PRO A 5 16.82 10.50 -8.55
C PRO A 5 16.72 9.94 -7.11
N LYS A 6 15.65 10.30 -6.42
CA LYS A 6 15.43 9.84 -5.05
C LYS A 6 15.04 8.38 -5.07
N GLN A 7 15.77 7.54 -4.37
CA GLN A 7 15.51 6.11 -4.30
C GLN A 7 14.20 5.84 -3.55
N THR A 8 13.24 5.26 -4.25
CA THR A 8 11.92 4.92 -3.69
C THR A 8 11.67 3.43 -3.76
N VAL A 9 11.31 2.83 -2.63
CA VAL A 9 10.97 1.41 -2.53
C VAL A 9 9.50 1.25 -2.16
N ALA A 10 8.84 0.23 -2.71
CA ALA A 10 7.53 -0.21 -2.22
C ALA A 10 7.73 -1.33 -1.19
N LEU A 11 7.06 -1.21 -0.05
CA LEU A 11 7.12 -2.18 1.03
C LEU A 11 5.77 -2.84 1.25
N ILE A 12 5.74 -4.17 1.14
CA ILE A 12 4.62 -5.03 1.53
C ILE A 12 5.04 -5.75 2.81
N ASP A 13 4.46 -5.37 3.95
CA ASP A 13 4.76 -6.00 5.25
C ASP A 13 3.69 -7.04 5.59
N LEU A 14 4.10 -8.30 5.60
CA LEU A 14 3.23 -9.44 5.91
C LEU A 14 3.10 -9.71 7.42
N ALA A 15 3.97 -9.11 8.25
CA ALA A 15 3.97 -9.33 9.69
C ALA A 15 2.97 -8.44 10.46
N VAL A 16 2.40 -7.41 9.82
CA VAL A 16 1.41 -6.56 10.47
C VAL A 16 0.12 -7.35 10.67
N ALA A 17 -0.37 -7.39 11.91
CA ALA A 17 -1.58 -8.14 12.23
C ALA A 17 -2.79 -7.64 11.43
N SER A 18 -3.48 -8.55 10.77
CA SER A 18 -4.78 -8.29 10.17
C SER A 18 -5.81 -8.12 11.30
N ASN A 19 -6.66 -7.09 11.22
CA ASN A 19 -7.64 -6.79 12.25
C ASN A 19 -8.61 -7.95 12.54
N LYS A 20 -8.69 -8.32 13.82
CA LYS A 20 -9.84 -8.85 14.58
C LYS A 20 -10.54 -10.17 14.19
N LYS A 21 -10.22 -10.89 13.15
CA LYS A 21 -10.78 -12.23 12.89
C LYS A 21 -9.71 -13.20 12.41
N ASN A 22 -9.00 -13.83 13.32
CA ASN A 22 -8.25 -15.11 13.20
C ASN A 22 -7.52 -15.48 11.89
N ILE A 23 -7.50 -14.64 10.86
CA ILE A 23 -6.72 -14.85 9.64
C ILE A 23 -5.51 -13.94 9.71
N THR A 24 -4.32 -14.52 9.66
CA THR A 24 -3.10 -13.72 9.59
C THR A 24 -3.04 -12.97 8.25
N ARG A 25 -2.33 -11.85 8.19
CA ARG A 25 -2.13 -11.11 6.94
C ARG A 25 -1.49 -12.00 5.87
N VAL A 26 -0.64 -12.94 6.26
CA VAL A 26 -0.01 -13.91 5.35
C VAL A 26 -1.03 -14.85 4.73
N GLU A 27 -1.89 -15.45 5.53
CA GLU A 27 -2.95 -16.35 5.01
C GLU A 27 -3.86 -15.63 4.04
N ALA A 28 -4.28 -14.41 4.37
CA ALA A 28 -5.08 -13.59 3.48
C ALA A 28 -4.33 -13.24 2.18
N ALA A 29 -3.04 -12.89 2.27
CA ALA A 29 -2.21 -12.56 1.11
C ALA A 29 -2.01 -13.74 0.14
N LEU A 30 -2.09 -14.98 0.65
CA LEU A 30 -1.93 -16.21 -0.14
C LEU A 30 -3.24 -16.76 -0.71
N ARG A 31 -4.41 -16.22 -0.34
CA ARG A 31 -5.67 -16.58 -0.98
C ARG A 31 -5.67 -16.15 -2.45
N ARG A 32 -6.32 -16.96 -3.30
CA ARG A 32 -6.33 -16.74 -4.75
C ARG A 32 -7.57 -16.00 -5.21
N LEU A 33 -7.33 -14.99 -6.04
CA LEU A 33 -8.33 -14.26 -6.79
C LEU A 33 -7.98 -14.42 -8.27
N ASP A 34 -8.86 -15.03 -9.04
CA ASP A 34 -8.66 -15.29 -10.48
C ASP A 34 -7.29 -15.93 -10.81
N GLY A 35 -6.97 -17.03 -10.11
CA GLY A 35 -5.75 -17.81 -10.32
C GLY A 35 -4.49 -17.29 -9.65
N LEU A 36 -4.38 -16.00 -9.31
CA LEU A 36 -3.24 -15.39 -8.63
C LEU A 36 -3.53 -15.19 -7.14
N THR A 37 -2.51 -15.24 -6.28
CA THR A 37 -2.65 -14.83 -4.89
C THR A 37 -2.82 -13.31 -4.81
N LEU A 38 -3.39 -12.79 -3.72
CA LEU A 38 -3.46 -11.33 -3.52
C LEU A 38 -2.08 -10.69 -3.50
N LEU A 39 -1.08 -11.39 -2.97
CA LEU A 39 0.30 -10.92 -2.97
C LEU A 39 0.83 -10.80 -4.40
N GLU A 40 0.60 -11.80 -5.26
CA GLU A 40 0.99 -11.75 -6.68
C GLU A 40 0.30 -10.59 -7.40
N TRP A 41 -0.99 -10.39 -7.17
CA TRP A 41 -1.73 -9.23 -7.69
C TRP A 41 -1.09 -7.91 -7.26
N CYS A 42 -0.83 -7.73 -5.97
CA CYS A 42 -0.24 -6.50 -5.44
C CYS A 42 1.15 -6.23 -6.05
N ILE A 43 2.01 -7.26 -6.13
CA ILE A 43 3.34 -7.14 -6.73
C ILE A 43 3.24 -6.80 -8.23
N ARG A 44 2.37 -7.48 -8.97
CA ARG A 44 2.15 -7.21 -10.40
C ARG A 44 1.74 -5.75 -10.61
N ARG A 45 0.75 -5.27 -9.86
CA ARG A 45 0.30 -3.87 -9.96
C ARG A 45 1.40 -2.86 -9.61
N LEU A 46 2.17 -3.13 -8.56
CA LEU A 46 3.32 -2.29 -8.20
C LEU A 46 4.45 -2.34 -9.25
N SER A 47 4.63 -3.46 -9.94
CA SER A 47 5.65 -3.56 -11.00
C SER A 47 5.30 -2.78 -12.28
N GLU A 48 4.05 -2.33 -12.43
CA GLU A 48 3.60 -1.45 -13.51
C GLU A 48 3.87 0.04 -13.21
N THR A 49 4.33 0.40 -11.99
CA THR A 49 4.75 1.76 -11.64
C THR A 49 6.05 2.13 -12.32
N THR A 50 6.23 3.42 -12.61
CA THR A 50 7.44 3.92 -13.29
C THR A 50 8.45 4.55 -12.35
N LEU A 51 8.05 4.88 -11.12
CA LEU A 51 8.83 5.63 -10.14
C LEU A 51 9.25 4.81 -8.92
N ILE A 52 8.90 3.52 -8.86
CA ILE A 52 9.37 2.60 -7.84
C ILE A 52 10.50 1.75 -8.40
N GLU A 53 11.66 1.78 -7.74
CA GLU A 53 12.85 1.05 -8.20
C GLU A 53 12.86 -0.40 -7.70
N THR A 54 12.35 -0.64 -6.50
CA THR A 54 12.37 -1.97 -5.88
C THR A 54 11.10 -2.23 -5.10
N ILE A 55 10.50 -3.38 -5.31
CA ILE A 55 9.41 -3.88 -4.50
C ILE A 55 9.99 -4.85 -3.48
N VAL A 56 9.69 -4.62 -2.21
CA VAL A 56 10.14 -5.46 -1.08
C VAL A 56 8.92 -6.10 -0.43
N VAL A 57 9.01 -7.41 -0.22
CA VAL A 57 8.11 -8.14 0.65
C VAL A 57 8.87 -8.51 1.90
N THR A 58 8.38 -8.13 3.08
CA THR A 58 9.00 -8.45 4.37
C THR A 58 8.05 -9.21 5.28
N GLY A 59 8.61 -9.92 6.23
CA GLY A 59 7.86 -10.68 7.25
C GLY A 59 8.72 -11.75 7.90
N PRO A 60 8.14 -12.57 8.80
CA PRO A 60 8.86 -13.65 9.47
C PRO A 60 9.48 -14.66 8.50
N ALA A 61 10.72 -15.05 8.75
CA ALA A 61 11.51 -15.92 7.87
C ALA A 61 10.84 -17.27 7.58
N GLN A 62 10.01 -17.77 8.49
CA GLN A 62 9.26 -19.02 8.35
C GLN A 62 8.31 -19.04 7.14
N TYR A 63 7.91 -17.87 6.61
CA TYR A 63 7.04 -17.77 5.44
C TYR A 63 7.79 -17.79 4.10
N ARG A 64 9.12 -17.91 4.12
CA ARG A 64 9.96 -17.88 2.91
C ARG A 64 9.53 -18.90 1.86
N GLU A 65 9.28 -20.15 2.28
CA GLU A 65 8.88 -21.21 1.35
C GLU A 65 7.50 -20.95 0.73
N LEU A 66 6.53 -20.52 1.54
CA LEU A 66 5.20 -20.18 1.06
C LEU A 66 5.22 -19.04 0.03
N ILE A 67 6.12 -18.08 0.22
CA ILE A 67 6.27 -16.91 -0.65
C ILE A 67 7.12 -17.24 -1.88
N SER A 68 8.08 -18.15 -1.79
CA SER A 68 8.93 -18.55 -2.93
C SER A 68 8.14 -19.23 -4.07
N HIS A 69 6.98 -19.79 -3.78
CA HIS A 69 6.09 -20.40 -4.77
C HIS A 69 5.15 -19.39 -5.45
N THR A 70 5.07 -18.16 -4.93
CA THR A 70 4.38 -17.07 -5.60
C THR A 70 5.33 -16.45 -6.62
N GLY A 71 4.87 -16.10 -7.81
CA GLY A 71 5.70 -15.59 -8.90
C GLY A 71 6.37 -14.24 -8.59
N LEU A 72 7.25 -14.21 -7.58
CA LEU A 72 7.95 -13.01 -7.06
C LEU A 72 9.06 -12.47 -7.97
N CYS A 73 9.06 -12.77 -9.28
CA CYS A 73 10.12 -12.35 -10.18
C CYS A 73 10.44 -10.85 -10.15
N SER A 74 9.46 -10.02 -9.73
CA SER A 74 9.60 -8.57 -9.67
C SER A 74 9.76 -8.02 -8.25
N ALA A 75 9.81 -8.87 -7.21
CA ALA A 75 9.92 -8.42 -5.82
C ALA A 75 11.06 -9.11 -5.07
N ARG A 76 11.67 -8.38 -4.15
CA ARG A 76 12.73 -8.89 -3.28
C ARG A 76 12.15 -9.34 -1.94
N TRP A 77 12.38 -10.59 -1.56
CA TRP A 77 12.10 -11.07 -0.21
C TRP A 77 13.19 -10.66 0.77
N MET A 78 12.79 -9.93 1.81
CA MET A 78 13.67 -9.51 2.91
C MET A 78 13.04 -9.93 4.25
N PRO A 79 13.39 -11.13 4.77
CA PRO A 79 12.85 -11.61 6.04
C PRO A 79 13.33 -10.71 7.19
N SER A 80 12.45 -10.48 8.16
CA SER A 80 12.77 -9.69 9.35
C SER A 80 12.21 -10.37 10.59
N ALA A 81 13.03 -10.38 11.66
CA ALA A 81 12.65 -10.83 12.99
C ALA A 81 12.20 -9.68 13.90
N LEU A 82 12.22 -8.45 13.38
CA LEU A 82 11.87 -7.25 14.14
C LEU A 82 10.36 -7.21 14.41
N SER A 83 9.99 -6.76 15.60
CA SER A 83 8.63 -6.87 16.11
C SER A 83 7.69 -5.78 15.60
N THR A 84 8.20 -4.58 15.33
CA THR A 84 7.36 -3.43 14.92
C THR A 84 7.43 -3.14 13.43
N PRO A 85 6.34 -2.65 12.80
CA PRO A 85 6.34 -2.24 11.40
C PRO A 85 7.38 -1.16 11.08
N SER A 86 7.60 -0.22 12.00
CA SER A 86 8.58 0.86 11.83
C SER A 86 10.02 0.35 11.83
N GLN A 87 10.35 -0.62 12.70
CA GLN A 87 11.67 -1.26 12.68
C GLN A 87 11.93 -1.99 11.36
N ARG A 88 10.94 -2.75 10.85
CA ARG A 88 11.06 -3.44 9.57
C ARG A 88 11.18 -2.46 8.40
N ALA A 89 10.38 -1.40 8.40
CA ALA A 89 10.48 -0.34 7.38
C ALA A 89 11.83 0.37 7.42
N LYS A 90 12.36 0.63 8.63
CA LYS A 90 13.70 1.19 8.80
C LYS A 90 14.78 0.25 8.30
N GLU A 91 14.72 -1.02 8.64
CA GLU A 91 15.67 -2.04 8.16
C GLU A 91 15.71 -2.09 6.62
N VAL A 92 14.54 -2.09 5.97
CA VAL A 92 14.43 -2.08 4.51
C VAL A 92 15.01 -0.79 3.91
N SER A 93 14.66 0.38 4.47
CA SER A 93 15.15 1.65 3.96
C SER A 93 16.66 1.79 4.11
N ASP A 94 17.23 1.33 5.22
CA ASP A 94 18.68 1.38 5.48
C ASP A 94 19.44 0.43 4.53
N GLN A 95 18.97 -0.83 4.38
CA GLN A 95 19.65 -1.83 3.52
C GLN A 95 19.62 -1.46 2.04
N LEU A 96 18.62 -0.71 1.61
CA LEU A 96 18.46 -0.29 0.22
C LEU A 96 18.87 1.17 -0.03
N ASN A 97 19.33 1.89 1.00
CA ASN A 97 19.59 3.33 0.95
C ASN A 97 18.40 4.13 0.37
N ALA A 98 17.19 3.72 0.70
CA ALA A 98 15.99 4.36 0.20
C ALA A 98 15.76 5.72 0.86
N ASP A 99 15.41 6.73 0.06
CA ASP A 99 14.96 8.03 0.56
C ASP A 99 13.49 7.98 1.00
N TRP A 100 12.71 7.12 0.32
CA TRP A 100 11.28 7.02 0.49
C TRP A 100 10.79 5.57 0.50
N VAL A 101 9.77 5.31 1.31
CA VAL A 101 9.09 4.02 1.40
C VAL A 101 7.61 4.21 1.10
N VAL A 102 7.11 3.56 0.05
CA VAL A 102 5.67 3.45 -0.27
C VAL A 102 5.14 2.21 0.44
N PHE A 103 4.17 2.38 1.31
CA PHE A 103 3.51 1.30 2.03
C PHE A 103 2.34 0.78 1.20
N ALA A 104 2.39 -0.49 0.83
CA ALA A 104 1.35 -1.19 0.09
C ALA A 104 0.80 -2.37 0.89
N SER A 105 -0.50 -2.60 0.78
CA SER A 105 -1.16 -3.71 1.45
C SER A 105 -1.36 -4.89 0.50
N PRO A 106 -0.99 -6.11 0.87
CA PRO A 106 -1.28 -7.29 0.06
C PRO A 106 -2.79 -7.58 -0.06
N LEU A 107 -3.61 -6.91 0.75
CA LEU A 107 -5.07 -7.01 0.69
C LEU A 107 -5.69 -6.04 -0.33
N CYS A 108 -4.88 -5.31 -1.09
CA CYS A 108 -5.29 -4.33 -2.10
C CYS A 108 -4.83 -4.75 -3.50
N PRO A 109 -5.45 -5.80 -4.10
CA PRO A 109 -5.01 -6.34 -5.39
C PRO A 109 -5.20 -5.38 -6.56
N PHE A 110 -6.02 -4.35 -6.39
CA PHE A 110 -6.31 -3.34 -7.40
C PHE A 110 -5.52 -2.04 -7.22
N THR A 111 -4.44 -2.04 -6.40
CA THR A 111 -3.56 -0.88 -6.26
C THR A 111 -3.24 -0.29 -7.63
N ASP A 112 -3.50 1.01 -7.82
CA ASP A 112 -3.36 1.63 -9.13
C ASP A 112 -1.96 2.24 -9.34
N PRO A 113 -1.22 1.80 -10.37
CA PRO A 113 0.15 2.27 -10.62
C PRO A 113 0.25 3.78 -10.85
N SER A 114 -0.72 4.37 -11.54
CA SER A 114 -0.70 5.80 -11.87
C SER A 114 -0.94 6.67 -10.62
N LEU A 115 -1.76 6.20 -9.69
CA LEU A 115 -1.95 6.87 -8.39
C LEU A 115 -0.70 6.72 -7.52
N ILE A 116 -0.02 5.58 -7.55
CA ILE A 116 1.26 5.41 -6.85
C ILE A 116 2.33 6.33 -7.44
N ASP A 117 2.49 6.40 -8.77
CA ASP A 117 3.44 7.32 -9.41
C ASP A 117 3.11 8.78 -9.09
N ARG A 118 1.82 9.15 -9.02
CA ARG A 118 1.40 10.48 -8.59
C ARG A 118 1.80 10.76 -7.13
N LEU A 119 1.66 9.77 -6.24
CA LEU A 119 2.10 9.85 -4.84
C LEU A 119 3.60 10.10 -4.77
N VAL A 120 4.40 9.28 -5.45
CA VAL A 120 5.87 9.36 -5.47
C VAL A 120 6.36 10.70 -6.03
N SER A 121 5.82 11.13 -7.17
CA SER A 121 6.21 12.41 -7.77
C SER A 121 5.92 13.60 -6.85
N ARG A 122 4.85 13.54 -6.06
CA ARG A 122 4.51 14.58 -5.08
C ARG A 122 5.44 14.58 -3.87
N GLY A 123 5.88 13.40 -3.41
CA GLY A 123 6.90 13.29 -2.36
C GLY A 123 8.24 13.85 -2.82
N TRP A 124 8.67 13.53 -4.03
CA TRP A 124 9.91 14.05 -4.59
C TRP A 124 9.92 15.57 -4.73
N ALA A 125 8.78 16.15 -5.12
CA ALA A 125 8.62 17.59 -5.23
C ALA A 125 8.60 18.34 -3.88
N ASN A 126 8.42 17.62 -2.76
CA ASN A 126 8.30 18.21 -1.41
C ASN A 126 9.27 17.50 -0.43
N PRO A 127 10.57 17.75 -0.50
CA PRO A 127 11.58 17.00 0.24
C PRO A 127 11.56 17.21 1.77
N THR A 128 10.82 18.20 2.25
CA THR A 128 10.67 18.48 3.69
C THR A 128 9.50 17.76 4.33
N VAL A 129 8.65 17.12 3.52
CA VAL A 129 7.47 16.41 3.99
C VAL A 129 7.86 15.01 4.46
N ASP A 130 7.22 14.53 5.51
CA ASP A 130 7.50 13.24 6.13
C ASP A 130 6.52 12.14 5.69
N LEU A 131 5.26 12.53 5.40
CA LEU A 131 4.22 11.64 4.91
C LEU A 131 3.50 12.28 3.73
N VAL A 132 3.33 11.51 2.66
CA VAL A 132 2.45 11.85 1.54
C VAL A 132 1.33 10.81 1.44
N GLY A 133 0.11 11.28 1.32
CA GLY A 133 -1.08 10.45 1.17
C GLY A 133 -2.16 11.14 0.35
N PHE A 134 -3.26 10.45 0.11
CA PHE A 134 -4.44 11.03 -0.52
C PHE A 134 -5.47 11.51 0.51
N VAL A 135 -6.40 12.34 0.07
CA VAL A 135 -7.56 12.78 0.85
C VAL A 135 -8.77 12.95 -0.07
N SER A 136 -9.91 12.45 0.33
CA SER A 136 -11.18 12.80 -0.31
C SER A 136 -11.60 14.20 0.12
N GLN A 137 -11.83 15.09 -0.84
CA GLN A 137 -12.31 16.44 -0.56
C GLN A 137 -13.80 16.48 -0.25
N LYS A 138 -14.59 15.54 -0.81
CA LYS A 138 -16.05 15.47 -0.62
C LYS A 138 -16.42 14.78 0.69
N HIS A 139 -15.65 13.79 1.09
CA HIS A 139 -15.93 12.94 2.25
C HIS A 139 -14.69 12.82 3.14
N PRO A 140 -14.46 13.75 4.10
CA PRO A 140 -13.29 13.73 4.98
C PRO A 140 -13.16 12.45 5.83
N SER A 141 -14.26 11.77 6.11
CA SER A 141 -14.30 10.48 6.83
C SER A 141 -14.08 9.26 5.94
N PHE A 142 -13.88 9.47 4.62
CA PHE A 142 -13.69 8.39 3.66
C PHE A 142 -12.44 7.58 3.95
N SER A 143 -12.59 6.26 4.02
CA SER A 143 -11.47 5.35 4.28
C SER A 143 -10.70 5.04 3.01
N LEU A 144 -9.55 5.68 2.82
CA LEU A 144 -8.62 5.37 1.73
C LEU A 144 -8.09 3.93 1.81
N GLN A 145 -7.99 3.38 3.01
CA GLN A 145 -7.61 1.99 3.21
C GLN A 145 -8.68 1.03 2.65
N ALA A 146 -9.97 1.34 2.90
CA ALA A 146 -11.06 0.55 2.35
C ALA A 146 -11.16 0.69 0.83
N LEU A 147 -10.85 1.87 0.27
CA LEU A 147 -10.77 2.07 -1.18
C LEU A 147 -9.80 1.06 -1.81
N GLY A 148 -8.62 0.82 -1.24
CA GLY A 148 -7.72 -0.24 -1.67
C GLY A 148 -7.04 -0.01 -3.04
N LEU A 149 -7.05 1.22 -3.57
CA LEU A 149 -6.41 1.60 -4.83
C LEU A 149 -5.12 2.39 -4.65
N VAL A 150 -4.90 2.94 -3.46
CA VAL A 150 -3.79 3.84 -3.15
C VAL A 150 -2.92 3.29 -2.04
N GLY A 151 -1.66 3.72 -2.04
CA GLY A 151 -0.73 3.55 -0.93
C GLY A 151 -0.50 4.86 -0.20
N GLU A 152 0.45 4.83 0.71
CA GLU A 152 0.98 5.99 1.41
C GLU A 152 2.49 5.95 1.40
N MET A 153 3.13 7.10 1.44
CA MET A 153 4.57 7.22 1.28
C MET A 153 5.17 8.00 2.44
N CYS A 154 6.17 7.42 3.11
CA CYS A 154 6.90 8.07 4.20
C CYS A 154 8.37 8.26 3.83
N SER A 155 8.96 9.36 4.29
CA SER A 155 10.40 9.56 4.16
C SER A 155 11.17 8.62 5.09
N ALA A 156 12.31 8.09 4.64
CA ALA A 156 13.19 7.28 5.49
C ALA A 156 13.67 8.05 6.73
N LYS A 157 13.80 9.38 6.59
CA LYS A 157 14.12 10.28 7.71
C LYS A 157 13.04 10.22 8.80
N ALA A 158 11.77 10.28 8.43
CA ALA A 158 10.65 10.19 9.38
C ALA A 158 10.59 8.82 10.06
N ILE A 159 10.78 7.74 9.29
CA ILE A 159 10.85 6.38 9.84
C ILE A 159 11.97 6.27 10.87
N GLY A 160 13.16 6.79 10.55
CA GLY A 160 14.29 6.83 11.47
C GLY A 160 14.04 7.70 12.72
N GLN A 161 13.29 8.80 12.59
CA GLN A 161 12.90 9.64 13.72
C GLN A 161 11.93 8.90 14.65
N MET A 162 10.91 8.20 14.11
CA MET A 162 9.97 7.40 14.90
C MET A 162 10.69 6.39 15.80
N GLU A 163 11.71 5.71 15.28
CA GLU A 163 12.50 4.74 16.04
C GLU A 163 13.33 5.41 17.14
N ARG A 164 13.94 6.56 16.86
CA ARG A 164 14.72 7.32 17.89
C ARG A 164 13.83 7.82 19.01
N GLU A 165 12.63 8.32 18.68
CA GLU A 165 11.65 8.84 19.65
C GLU A 165 10.84 7.74 20.33
N LYS A 166 11.04 6.47 19.93
CA LYS A 166 10.31 5.30 20.45
C LYS A 166 8.78 5.46 20.40
N LEU A 167 8.26 5.99 19.28
CA LEU A 167 6.83 6.29 19.13
C LEU A 167 5.97 5.03 18.92
N THR A 168 6.59 3.90 18.67
CA THR A 168 5.94 2.61 18.44
C THR A 168 5.71 1.87 19.76
N THR A 169 4.55 2.06 20.36
CA THR A 169 4.14 1.31 21.57
C THR A 169 3.11 0.21 21.27
N GLU A 170 2.48 0.24 20.10
CA GLU A 170 1.44 -0.70 19.68
C GLU A 170 1.64 -1.12 18.21
N PRO A 171 1.10 -2.28 17.78
CA PRO A 171 1.11 -2.68 16.37
C PRO A 171 0.23 -1.71 15.55
N CYS A 172 0.84 -0.68 15.01
CA CYS A 172 0.22 0.35 14.21
C CYS A 172 1.02 0.53 12.92
N ASP A 173 0.35 0.77 11.81
CA ASP A 173 1.02 1.03 10.53
C ASP A 173 1.82 2.35 10.63
N VAL A 174 2.98 2.38 9.95
CA VAL A 174 3.91 3.54 9.98
C VAL A 174 3.24 4.86 9.61
N PRO A 175 2.42 4.95 8.55
CA PRO A 175 1.71 6.19 8.21
C PRO A 175 0.79 6.69 9.33
N ASP A 176 0.13 5.78 10.05
CA ASP A 176 -0.78 6.14 11.15
C ASP A 176 -0.04 6.73 12.34
N ILE A 177 1.16 6.22 12.65
CA ILE A 177 1.98 6.79 13.71
C ILE A 177 2.35 8.24 13.37
N ILE A 178 2.78 8.50 12.14
CA ILE A 178 3.10 9.86 11.68
C ILE A 178 1.91 10.79 11.83
N ARG A 179 0.71 10.36 11.43
CA ARG A 179 -0.52 11.18 11.55
C ARG A 179 -0.89 11.51 12.99
N ARG A 180 -0.61 10.61 13.92
CA ARG A 180 -0.89 10.82 15.35
C ARG A 180 0.07 11.81 16.01
N HIS A 181 1.19 12.16 15.35
CA HIS A 181 2.21 13.05 15.90
C HIS A 181 2.44 14.29 15.00
N PRO A 182 1.40 15.12 14.73
CA PRO A 182 1.51 16.25 13.79
C PRO A 182 2.46 17.36 14.27
N ALA A 183 2.83 17.37 15.55
CA ALA A 183 3.85 18.29 16.07
C ALA A 183 5.28 17.89 15.67
N LEU A 184 5.53 16.63 15.32
CA LEU A 184 6.85 16.10 14.97
C LEU A 184 7.01 15.90 13.45
N PHE A 185 5.93 15.69 12.73
CA PHE A 185 5.97 15.29 11.32
C PHE A 185 5.09 16.17 10.43
N GLN A 186 5.58 16.44 9.24
CA GLN A 186 4.87 17.18 8.21
C GLN A 186 4.16 16.23 7.24
N THR A 187 2.86 16.42 7.10
CA THR A 187 2.04 15.60 6.19
C THR A 187 1.59 16.43 4.98
N LYS A 188 1.69 15.86 3.79
CA LYS A 188 1.14 16.39 2.54
C LYS A 188 0.04 15.49 2.03
N LEU A 189 -1.18 16.03 1.97
CA LEU A 189 -2.33 15.32 1.40
C LEU A 189 -2.58 15.79 -0.03
N ILE A 190 -2.81 14.83 -0.93
CA ILE A 190 -3.11 15.03 -2.35
C ILE A 190 -4.61 14.80 -2.56
N PRO A 191 -5.32 15.65 -3.29
CA PRO A 191 -6.70 15.38 -3.64
C PRO A 191 -6.85 14.06 -4.39
N LEU A 192 -7.73 13.18 -3.89
CA LEU A 192 -8.17 11.99 -4.60
C LEU A 192 -9.02 12.42 -5.82
N PRO A 193 -8.97 11.73 -6.97
CA PRO A 193 -9.94 11.94 -8.04
C PRO A 193 -11.37 11.87 -7.52
N GLU A 194 -12.24 12.74 -8.00
CA GLU A 194 -13.62 12.85 -7.49
C GLU A 194 -14.41 11.56 -7.70
N GLU A 195 -14.17 10.88 -8.81
CA GLU A 195 -14.79 9.61 -9.19
C GLU A 195 -14.46 8.48 -8.21
N LEU A 196 -13.39 8.62 -7.45
CA LEU A 196 -12.99 7.67 -6.40
C LEU A 196 -13.49 8.06 -5.01
N SER A 197 -14.15 9.18 -4.85
CA SER A 197 -14.61 9.71 -3.56
C SER A 197 -16.04 9.26 -3.21
N HIS A 198 -16.35 7.97 -3.43
CA HIS A 198 -17.65 7.37 -3.12
C HIS A 198 -17.51 6.26 -2.08
N ASP A 199 -18.34 6.28 -1.04
CA ASP A 199 -18.32 5.29 0.05
C ASP A 199 -18.61 3.86 -0.42
N SER A 200 -19.27 3.69 -1.57
CA SER A 200 -19.53 2.39 -2.18
C SER A 200 -18.29 1.75 -2.81
N LEU A 201 -17.25 2.52 -3.10
CA LEU A 201 -16.01 2.01 -3.69
C LEU A 201 -15.16 1.35 -2.61
N ARG A 202 -15.03 0.03 -2.72
CA ARG A 202 -14.25 -0.77 -1.80
C ARG A 202 -13.57 -1.90 -2.56
N PHE A 203 -12.26 -1.82 -2.63
CA PHE A 203 -11.39 -2.78 -3.31
C PHE A 203 -10.42 -3.49 -2.35
N GLN A 204 -10.45 -3.16 -1.05
CA GLN A 204 -9.70 -3.88 -0.04
C GLN A 204 -10.39 -5.20 0.31
N MET A 205 -9.62 -6.29 0.35
CA MET A 205 -10.08 -7.66 0.57
C MET A 205 -10.08 -8.01 2.06
N GLN A 206 -11.19 -7.78 2.77
CA GLN A 206 -11.34 -8.06 4.20
C GLN A 206 -12.45 -9.07 4.52
N THR A 207 -13.50 -9.11 3.73
CA THR A 207 -14.70 -9.95 3.95
C THR A 207 -14.99 -10.82 2.74
N GLU A 208 -15.77 -11.88 2.89
CA GLU A 208 -16.19 -12.70 1.74
C GLU A 208 -16.96 -11.88 0.69
N ALA A 209 -17.74 -10.90 1.12
CA ALA A 209 -18.43 -10.00 0.20
C ALA A 209 -17.44 -9.16 -0.65
N ASP A 210 -16.26 -8.84 -0.12
CA ASP A 210 -15.20 -8.15 -0.90
C ASP A 210 -14.65 -9.08 -1.99
N TRP A 211 -14.58 -10.41 -1.75
CA TRP A 211 -14.13 -11.39 -2.74
C TRP A 211 -15.11 -11.52 -3.89
N ASP A 212 -16.42 -11.61 -3.60
CA ASP A 212 -17.45 -11.70 -4.63
C ASP A 212 -17.47 -10.43 -5.48
N ARG A 213 -17.35 -9.27 -4.82
CA ARG A 213 -17.25 -7.97 -5.50
C ARG A 213 -16.01 -7.89 -6.39
N ALA A 214 -14.86 -8.34 -5.90
CA ALA A 214 -13.61 -8.31 -6.66
C ALA A 214 -13.68 -9.18 -7.92
N ARG A 215 -14.29 -10.38 -7.84
CA ARG A 215 -14.52 -11.21 -9.02
C ARG A 215 -15.42 -10.51 -10.06
N SER A 216 -16.51 -9.88 -9.60
CA SER A 216 -17.39 -9.11 -10.48
C SER A 216 -16.67 -7.93 -11.13
N PHE A 217 -15.74 -7.26 -10.42
CA PHE A 217 -14.93 -6.19 -10.98
C PHE A 217 -13.95 -6.72 -12.04
N LEU A 218 -13.26 -7.83 -11.79
CA LEU A 218 -12.35 -8.43 -12.76
C LEU A 218 -13.08 -8.83 -14.03
N GLU A 219 -14.23 -9.48 -13.90
CA GLU A 219 -15.06 -9.88 -15.04
C GLU A 219 -15.54 -8.67 -15.86
N ALA A 220 -16.01 -7.61 -15.20
CA ALA A 220 -16.57 -6.44 -15.88
C ALA A 220 -15.50 -5.47 -16.42
N ALA A 221 -14.32 -5.41 -15.80
CA ALA A 221 -13.21 -4.57 -16.23
C ALA A 221 -12.40 -5.22 -17.35
N GLY A 222 -12.28 -6.55 -17.35
CA GLY A 222 -11.40 -7.29 -18.26
C GLY A 222 -9.93 -7.00 -17.97
N ASP A 223 -9.14 -6.77 -19.02
CA ASP A 223 -7.70 -6.50 -18.89
C ASP A 223 -7.37 -5.07 -18.40
N ASP A 224 -8.34 -4.15 -18.47
CA ASP A 224 -8.14 -2.76 -18.01
C ASP A 224 -8.52 -2.60 -16.53
N LEU A 225 -7.52 -2.68 -15.67
CA LEU A 225 -7.67 -2.46 -14.23
C LEU A 225 -7.23 -1.05 -13.79
N SER A 226 -7.27 -0.07 -14.68
CA SER A 226 -7.06 1.34 -14.32
C SER A 226 -8.15 1.81 -13.36
N TRP A 227 -7.80 2.75 -12.48
CA TRP A 227 -8.78 3.30 -11.54
C TRP A 227 -9.98 3.93 -12.24
N GLN A 228 -9.77 4.53 -13.44
CA GLN A 228 -10.85 5.10 -14.25
C GLN A 228 -11.86 4.02 -14.67
N ARG A 229 -11.34 2.88 -15.14
CA ARG A 229 -12.18 1.76 -15.55
C ARG A 229 -12.93 1.16 -14.37
N LEU A 230 -12.24 0.97 -13.24
CA LEU A 230 -12.86 0.45 -12.02
C LEU A 230 -13.95 1.38 -11.48
N ALA A 231 -13.75 2.69 -11.51
CA ALA A 231 -14.78 3.67 -11.13
C ALA A 231 -16.00 3.57 -12.04
N GLN A 232 -15.81 3.49 -13.38
CA GLN A 232 -16.92 3.33 -14.33
C GLN A 232 -17.73 2.04 -14.12
N VAL A 233 -17.03 0.93 -13.85
CA VAL A 233 -17.68 -0.36 -13.54
C VAL A 233 -18.52 -0.25 -12.27
N ALA A 234 -17.95 0.41 -11.25
CA ALA A 234 -18.66 0.62 -9.99
C ALA A 234 -19.93 1.47 -10.16
N GLU A 235 -19.85 2.58 -10.88
CA GLU A 235 -21.00 3.44 -11.16
C GLU A 235 -22.13 2.67 -11.84
N ARG A 236 -21.82 1.84 -12.84
CA ARG A 236 -22.82 1.04 -13.55
C ARG A 236 -23.51 0.00 -12.66
N ASN A 237 -22.75 -0.63 -11.77
CA ASN A 237 -23.26 -1.70 -10.91
C ASN A 237 -24.06 -1.18 -9.71
N PHE A 238 -23.81 0.05 -9.24
CA PHE A 238 -24.45 0.62 -8.05
C PHE A 238 -25.46 1.72 -8.34
N SER A 239 -25.56 2.21 -9.60
CA SER A 239 -26.62 3.15 -10.01
C SER A 239 -27.97 2.48 -10.26
N THR A 240 -28.08 1.16 -10.07
CA THR A 240 -29.29 0.35 -10.36
C THR A 240 -30.01 -0.11 -9.09
N THR A 241 -29.61 0.42 -7.92
CA THR A 241 -30.27 0.16 -6.61
C THR A 241 -30.77 1.46 -6.01
#